data_84bb60112de39bed737d997e4d24cfb0
#
_entry.id   84bb60112de39bed737d997e4d24cfb0
#
_cell.length_a   1.000
_cell.length_b   1.000
_cell.length_c   1.000
_cell.angle_alpha   90.00
_cell.angle_beta   90.00
_cell.angle_gamma   90.00
#
_symmetry.space_group_name_H-M   'P 1'
#
loop_
_entity.id
_entity.type
_entity.pdbx_description
1 polymer ?
#
loop_
_entity_poly.entity_id
_entity_poly.type
_entity_poly.pdbx_seq_one_letter_code
_entity_poly.pdbx_strand_id
1 'polypeptide(L)'
;MNHARRKLVKFSLGSLAATALPAWSVSIRAQQPTVSIIDAGGSNVVVCDTADGLVLVDSGTPTYASTLVDQLRAVGNGRVHTLFNTHWHHDNCGANELIGDSGAAIVAHQKTWQRLATQYYVPHEQRYVEPLPETARPTVKFAGKGSLQVGAETIDYGALVLPHTDGDIYVHFRNANVLVVGGAVTPPELDPELDWYGGGWLGGRAQSLDTLLALADDATLIVPAAGRTLTKAELSTERDMTHELYQRLNKLIRSGCSATCMADEGALEGLGRRWQDPQRFLYAAYKGLWAHHYNLAPDIL
;
A
#
# COMPACT_ATOMS: atom_id res chain seq x y z
N MET A 1 -21.63 9.43 24.96
CA MET A 1 -20.26 9.55 24.43
C MET A 1 -19.51 8.28 24.82
N ASN A 2 -19.49 7.28 23.94
CA ASN A 2 -18.80 6.01 24.19
C ASN A 2 -17.58 5.93 23.29
N HIS A 3 -16.39 6.15 23.88
CA HIS A 3 -15.12 5.87 23.23
C HIS A 3 -14.91 4.35 23.20
N ALA A 4 -15.16 3.71 22.07
CA ALA A 4 -14.77 2.32 21.84
C ALA A 4 -13.23 2.25 21.73
N ARG A 5 -12.56 1.77 22.77
CA ARG A 5 -11.15 1.40 22.73
C ARG A 5 -10.99 0.19 21.78
N ARG A 6 -10.44 0.42 20.58
CA ARG A 6 -10.02 -0.68 19.71
C ARG A 6 -8.83 -1.40 20.35
N LYS A 7 -8.97 -2.70 20.56
CA LYS A 7 -7.95 -3.56 21.16
C LYS A 7 -6.80 -3.80 20.17
N LEU A 8 -5.59 -3.53 20.62
CA LEU A 8 -4.36 -3.96 19.96
C LEU A 8 -4.33 -5.49 19.90
N VAL A 9 -4.33 -6.08 18.71
CA VAL A 9 -4.19 -7.54 18.54
C VAL A 9 -2.70 -7.86 18.46
N LYS A 10 -2.16 -8.42 19.55
CA LYS A 10 -0.79 -8.98 19.57
C LYS A 10 -0.84 -10.45 19.22
N PHE A 11 -0.18 -10.85 18.16
CA PHE A 11 0.03 -12.27 17.82
C PHE A 11 1.41 -12.70 18.34
N SER A 12 1.43 -13.63 19.30
CA SER A 12 2.65 -14.30 19.74
C SER A 12 2.66 -15.73 19.18
N LEU A 13 3.63 -16.09 18.37
CA LEU A 13 3.85 -17.45 17.89
C LEU A 13 4.64 -18.27 18.91
N GLY A 14 4.17 -19.48 19.11
CA GLY A 14 4.39 -20.38 20.21
C GLY A 14 5.80 -20.82 20.54
N SER A 15 5.93 -21.21 21.80
CA SER A 15 7.11 -21.76 22.46
C SER A 15 7.37 -23.20 22.04
N LEU A 16 8.59 -23.51 21.59
CA LEU A 16 9.12 -24.86 21.47
C LEU A 16 9.97 -25.19 22.71
N ALA A 17 9.80 -26.40 23.23
CA ALA A 17 10.40 -26.89 24.47
C ALA A 17 11.93 -26.95 24.41
N ALA A 18 12.57 -26.52 25.50
CA ALA A 18 14.03 -26.52 25.68
C ALA A 18 14.53 -27.85 26.22
N THR A 19 15.50 -28.45 25.55
CA THR A 19 16.39 -29.48 26.12
C THR A 19 17.62 -28.79 26.74
N ALA A 20 17.99 -29.19 27.93
CA ALA A 20 19.07 -28.60 28.72
C ALA A 20 20.45 -28.79 28.06
N LEU A 21 21.17 -27.69 27.81
CA LEU A 21 22.57 -27.62 27.43
C LEU A 21 23.41 -26.95 28.55
N PRO A 22 24.70 -27.26 28.67
CA PRO A 22 25.52 -26.84 29.81
C PRO A 22 25.80 -25.34 29.86
N ALA A 23 26.04 -24.85 31.03
CA ALA A 23 25.95 -23.50 31.58
C ALA A 23 26.87 -22.40 31.04
N TRP A 24 27.21 -22.37 29.73
CA TRP A 24 28.06 -21.31 29.16
C TRP A 24 27.55 -20.71 27.82
N SER A 25 26.39 -21.08 27.37
CA SER A 25 25.77 -20.44 26.21
C SER A 25 24.83 -19.33 26.67
N VAL A 26 25.29 -18.09 26.65
CA VAL A 26 24.41 -16.92 26.65
C VAL A 26 23.71 -16.93 25.28
N SER A 27 22.57 -17.58 25.20
CA SER A 27 21.68 -17.42 24.03
C SER A 27 21.08 -16.03 24.09
N ILE A 28 21.67 -15.07 23.36
CA ILE A 28 20.98 -13.84 23.02
C ILE A 28 19.83 -14.30 22.12
N ARG A 29 18.64 -14.49 22.70
CA ARG A 29 17.44 -14.77 21.93
C ARG A 29 17.12 -13.47 21.20
N ALA A 30 17.40 -13.43 19.88
CA ALA A 30 16.98 -12.32 19.04
C ALA A 30 15.46 -12.14 19.27
N GLN A 31 15.06 -10.95 19.67
CA GLN A 31 13.65 -10.61 19.84
C GLN A 31 12.99 -10.81 18.48
N GLN A 32 11.94 -11.65 18.45
CA GLN A 32 11.20 -11.85 17.20
C GLN A 32 10.53 -10.53 16.83
N PRO A 33 10.59 -10.12 15.55
CA PRO A 33 9.97 -8.90 15.10
C PRO A 33 8.45 -8.95 15.36
N THR A 34 7.90 -7.85 15.87
CA THR A 34 6.47 -7.73 16.13
C THR A 34 5.89 -6.69 15.18
N VAL A 35 4.89 -7.10 14.39
CA VAL A 35 4.18 -6.19 13.49
C VAL A 35 2.88 -5.73 14.12
N SER A 36 2.61 -4.44 14.05
CA SER A 36 1.35 -3.81 14.44
C SER A 36 0.87 -2.87 13.34
N ILE A 37 -0.44 -2.61 13.30
CA ILE A 37 -1.08 -1.71 12.36
C ILE A 37 -1.76 -0.60 13.15
N ILE A 38 -1.48 0.64 12.78
CA ILE A 38 -2.05 1.84 13.37
C ILE A 38 -2.97 2.49 12.34
N ASP A 39 -4.22 2.76 12.72
CA ASP A 39 -5.10 3.63 11.94
C ASP A 39 -4.66 5.09 12.18
N ALA A 40 -4.00 5.67 11.21
CA ALA A 40 -3.42 7.00 11.28
C ALA A 40 -4.28 8.03 10.54
N GLY A 41 -5.54 8.15 10.95
CA GLY A 41 -6.50 9.10 10.38
C GLY A 41 -7.22 8.56 9.13
N GLY A 42 -7.49 7.24 9.09
CA GLY A 42 -8.11 6.54 7.96
C GLY A 42 -7.11 5.81 7.06
N SER A 43 -5.82 6.07 7.24
CA SER A 43 -4.73 5.39 6.53
C SER A 43 -4.03 4.39 7.45
N ASN A 44 -3.71 3.20 6.96
CA ASN A 44 -2.99 2.18 7.70
C ASN A 44 -1.49 2.46 7.70
N VAL A 45 -0.91 2.57 8.89
CA VAL A 45 0.55 2.59 9.09
C VAL A 45 0.97 1.26 9.68
N VAL A 46 1.84 0.53 8.99
CA VAL A 46 2.42 -0.72 9.49
C VAL A 46 3.71 -0.41 10.22
N VAL A 47 3.85 -0.94 11.44
CA VAL A 47 5.02 -0.76 12.30
C VAL A 47 5.59 -2.14 12.63
N CYS A 48 6.80 -2.40 12.19
CA CYS A 48 7.58 -3.57 12.58
C CYS A 48 8.63 -3.16 13.63
N ASP A 49 8.48 -3.68 14.85
CA ASP A 49 9.45 -3.47 15.94
C ASP A 49 10.56 -4.51 15.82
N THR A 50 11.79 -4.03 15.63
CA THR A 50 12.99 -4.86 15.52
C THR A 50 14.05 -4.44 16.54
N ALA A 51 15.07 -5.28 16.75
CA ALA A 51 16.18 -4.95 17.64
C ALA A 51 16.98 -3.70 17.19
N ASP A 52 16.99 -3.40 15.87
CA ASP A 52 17.74 -2.29 15.29
C ASP A 52 16.90 -0.99 15.16
N GLY A 53 15.62 -1.06 15.51
CA GLY A 53 14.66 0.05 15.45
C GLY A 53 13.40 -0.30 14.70
N LEU A 54 12.51 0.69 14.56
CA LEU A 54 11.21 0.52 13.93
C LEU A 54 11.35 0.61 12.41
N VAL A 55 10.69 -0.29 11.70
CA VAL A 55 10.46 -0.17 10.26
C VAL A 55 8.99 0.14 10.03
N LEU A 56 8.74 1.25 9.36
CA LEU A 56 7.39 1.71 9.04
C LEU A 56 7.08 1.50 7.56
N VAL A 57 5.80 1.24 7.27
CA VAL A 57 5.25 1.38 5.92
C VAL A 57 4.10 2.35 5.98
N ASP A 58 4.24 3.44 5.23
CA ASP A 58 3.44 4.65 5.23
C ASP A 58 3.47 5.43 6.56
N SER A 59 2.97 6.65 6.55
CA SER A 59 3.06 7.55 7.69
C SER A 59 1.76 8.30 7.99
N GLY A 60 0.63 7.82 7.46
CA GLY A 60 -0.70 8.33 7.75
C GLY A 60 -0.99 9.72 7.20
N THR A 61 -2.10 10.29 7.67
CA THR A 61 -2.55 11.62 7.25
C THR A 61 -1.75 12.74 7.93
N PRO A 62 -1.61 13.93 7.31
CA PRO A 62 -0.92 15.07 7.93
C PRO A 62 -1.54 15.49 9.27
N THR A 63 -2.85 15.39 9.40
CA THR A 63 -3.56 15.74 10.64
C THR A 63 -3.29 14.79 11.79
N TYR A 64 -2.82 13.57 11.49
CA TYR A 64 -2.49 12.55 12.48
C TYR A 64 -0.97 12.45 12.78
N ALA A 65 -0.14 13.20 12.06
CA ALA A 65 1.32 13.08 12.09
C ALA A 65 1.93 13.15 13.49
N SER A 66 1.57 14.16 14.30
CA SER A 66 2.07 14.31 15.68
C SER A 66 1.62 13.14 16.57
N THR A 67 0.36 12.72 16.43
CA THR A 67 -0.19 11.59 17.21
C THR A 67 0.54 10.28 16.86
N LEU A 68 0.83 10.05 15.57
CA LEU A 68 1.59 8.88 15.14
C LEU A 68 2.99 8.87 15.78
N VAL A 69 3.71 9.99 15.70
CA VAL A 69 5.07 10.09 16.28
C VAL A 69 5.06 9.85 17.79
N ASP A 70 4.05 10.38 18.52
CA ASP A 70 3.93 10.13 19.96
C ASP A 70 3.64 8.65 20.27
N GLN A 71 2.82 7.98 19.44
CA GLN A 71 2.58 6.54 19.60
C GLN A 71 3.84 5.71 19.30
N LEU A 72 4.63 6.08 18.28
CA LEU A 72 5.86 5.38 17.91
C LEU A 72 6.91 5.43 19.04
N ARG A 73 6.98 6.54 19.80
CA ARG A 73 7.88 6.66 20.96
C ARG A 73 7.61 5.62 22.07
N ALA A 74 6.40 5.07 22.11
CA ALA A 74 6.01 4.04 23.07
C ALA A 74 6.23 2.60 22.54
N VAL A 75 6.70 2.43 21.30
CA VAL A 75 6.96 1.13 20.68
C VAL A 75 8.47 0.88 20.63
N GLY A 76 8.91 -0.28 21.10
CA GLY A 76 10.31 -0.69 21.08
C GLY A 76 11.24 0.34 21.70
N ASN A 77 12.25 0.79 20.97
CA ASN A 77 13.17 1.87 21.39
C ASN A 77 12.72 3.27 20.89
N GLY A 78 11.56 3.36 20.24
CA GLY A 78 10.98 4.60 19.71
C GLY A 78 11.71 5.21 18.51
N ARG A 79 12.82 4.60 18.06
CA ARG A 79 13.63 5.10 16.95
C ARG A 79 13.17 4.48 15.62
N VAL A 80 12.77 5.29 14.67
CA VAL A 80 12.50 4.84 13.30
C VAL A 80 13.83 4.64 12.57
N HIS A 81 14.07 3.41 12.11
CA HIS A 81 15.21 3.04 11.28
C HIS A 81 14.92 3.34 9.81
N THR A 82 13.76 2.87 9.31
CA THR A 82 13.35 3.01 7.91
C THR A 82 11.85 3.26 7.82
N LEU A 83 11.47 4.17 6.96
CA LEU A 83 10.10 4.40 6.50
C LEU A 83 10.01 4.03 5.02
N PHE A 84 9.10 3.14 4.64
CA PHE A 84 8.70 2.92 3.25
C PHE A 84 7.45 3.74 2.94
N ASN A 85 7.42 4.49 1.82
CA ASN A 85 6.17 5.01 1.28
C ASN A 85 5.68 4.11 0.16
N THR A 86 4.48 3.54 0.31
CA THR A 86 3.89 2.67 -0.71
C THR A 86 3.59 3.42 -1.99
N HIS A 87 3.23 4.70 -1.89
CA HIS A 87 2.97 5.63 -2.99
C HIS A 87 3.06 7.09 -2.48
N TRP A 88 2.68 8.07 -3.31
CA TRP A 88 2.92 9.49 -3.05
C TRP A 88 1.70 10.27 -2.52
N HIS A 89 0.55 9.65 -2.26
CA HIS A 89 -0.61 10.37 -1.75
C HIS A 89 -0.34 10.92 -0.34
N HIS A 90 -0.86 12.11 -0.08
CA HIS A 90 -0.57 12.88 1.15
C HIS A 90 -1.11 12.22 2.42
N ASP A 91 -2.15 11.41 2.31
CA ASP A 91 -2.72 10.63 3.42
C ASP A 91 -1.87 9.40 3.81
N ASN A 92 -0.84 9.10 3.03
CA ASN A 92 0.14 8.05 3.31
C ASN A 92 1.55 8.60 3.61
N CYS A 93 1.78 9.91 3.41
CA CYS A 93 3.06 10.59 3.60
C CYS A 93 3.02 11.68 4.68
N GLY A 94 1.95 11.73 5.49
CA GLY A 94 1.66 12.87 6.36
C GLY A 94 2.67 13.14 7.47
N ALA A 95 3.29 12.09 8.03
CA ALA A 95 4.33 12.26 9.06
C ALA A 95 5.76 12.15 8.51
N ASN A 96 5.95 12.12 7.18
CA ASN A 96 7.28 11.97 6.57
C ASN A 96 8.28 13.00 7.09
N GLU A 97 7.88 14.28 7.24
CA GLU A 97 8.76 15.35 7.70
C GLU A 97 9.28 15.06 9.13
N LEU A 98 8.38 14.79 10.06
CA LEU A 98 8.76 14.50 11.46
C LEU A 98 9.65 13.26 11.58
N ILE A 99 9.40 12.23 10.74
CA ILE A 99 10.17 10.99 10.72
C ILE A 99 11.53 11.24 10.04
N GLY A 100 11.57 11.94 8.92
CA GLY A 100 12.80 12.29 8.23
C GLY A 100 13.73 13.19 9.04
N ASP A 101 13.18 14.18 9.75
CA ASP A 101 13.93 15.05 10.69
C ASP A 101 14.56 14.25 11.83
N SER A 102 14.01 13.11 12.21
CA SER A 102 14.62 12.19 13.19
C SER A 102 15.81 11.40 12.66
N GLY A 103 16.12 11.51 11.36
CA GLY A 103 17.22 10.84 10.68
C GLY A 103 16.89 9.45 10.13
N ALA A 104 15.61 9.09 10.04
CA ALA A 104 15.19 7.84 9.42
C ALA A 104 15.43 7.86 7.90
N ALA A 105 15.82 6.70 7.34
CA ALA A 105 15.84 6.54 5.88
C ALA A 105 14.42 6.42 5.34
N ILE A 106 14.06 7.24 4.36
CA ILE A 106 12.77 7.13 3.66
C ILE A 106 13.01 6.44 2.31
N VAL A 107 12.37 5.30 2.09
CA VAL A 107 12.52 4.45 0.91
C VAL A 107 11.25 4.49 0.08
N ALA A 108 11.34 4.79 -1.21
CA ALA A 108 10.19 4.78 -2.10
C ALA A 108 10.59 4.55 -3.56
N HIS A 109 9.59 4.29 -4.39
CA HIS A 109 9.79 4.29 -5.83
C HIS A 109 10.25 5.66 -6.33
N GLN A 110 11.12 5.69 -7.36
CA GLN A 110 11.63 6.96 -7.93
C GLN A 110 10.52 7.91 -8.40
N LYS A 111 9.38 7.39 -8.84
CA LYS A 111 8.21 8.21 -9.22
C LYS A 111 7.55 8.85 -8.00
N THR A 112 7.42 8.12 -6.90
CA THR A 112 6.96 8.67 -5.62
C THR A 112 7.84 9.83 -5.18
N TRP A 113 9.16 9.68 -5.23
CA TRP A 113 10.07 10.81 -4.96
C TRP A 113 9.81 12.00 -5.90
N GLN A 114 9.67 11.76 -7.21
CA GLN A 114 9.43 12.80 -8.19
C GLN A 114 8.14 13.58 -7.89
N ARG A 115 7.05 12.87 -7.56
CA ARG A 115 5.76 13.46 -7.19
C ARG A 115 5.86 14.30 -5.91
N LEU A 116 6.53 13.78 -4.87
CA LEU A 116 6.73 14.49 -3.62
C LEU A 116 7.71 15.68 -3.72
N ALA A 117 8.54 15.74 -4.78
CA ALA A 117 9.51 16.81 -5.02
C ALA A 117 9.02 17.89 -5.98
N THR A 118 7.85 17.72 -6.62
CA THR A 118 7.32 18.65 -7.62
C THR A 118 5.87 19.01 -7.34
N GLN A 119 5.46 20.21 -7.72
CA GLN A 119 4.05 20.59 -7.69
C GLN A 119 3.26 19.75 -8.72
N TYR A 120 2.08 19.28 -8.34
CA TYR A 120 1.17 18.59 -9.26
C TYR A 120 -0.29 18.98 -9.01
N TYR A 121 -1.11 18.89 -10.06
CA TYR A 121 -2.54 19.19 -9.99
C TYR A 121 -3.35 17.94 -9.72
N VAL A 122 -4.29 18.01 -8.77
CA VAL A 122 -5.23 16.93 -8.42
C VAL A 122 -6.60 17.28 -9.01
N PRO A 123 -7.03 16.65 -10.13
CA PRO A 123 -8.22 17.06 -10.88
C PRO A 123 -9.51 17.00 -10.09
N HIS A 124 -9.73 15.96 -9.28
CA HIS A 124 -10.97 15.78 -8.54
C HIS A 124 -11.08 16.71 -7.32
N GLU A 125 -9.93 17.19 -6.80
CA GLU A 125 -9.86 18.18 -5.72
C GLU A 125 -9.75 19.62 -6.25
N GLN A 126 -9.53 19.78 -7.55
CA GLN A 126 -9.34 21.07 -8.24
C GLN A 126 -8.28 21.95 -7.59
N ARG A 127 -7.21 21.35 -7.09
CA ARG A 127 -6.12 22.06 -6.41
C ARG A 127 -4.74 21.56 -6.84
N TYR A 128 -3.75 22.39 -6.61
CA TYR A 128 -2.35 22.01 -6.66
C TYR A 128 -1.90 21.49 -5.30
N VAL A 129 -1.07 20.47 -5.32
CA VAL A 129 -0.33 19.96 -4.17
C VAL A 129 1.09 20.45 -4.29
N GLU A 130 1.57 21.13 -3.23
CA GLU A 130 2.92 21.66 -3.20
C GLU A 130 3.96 20.56 -2.88
N PRO A 131 5.22 20.75 -3.31
CA PRO A 131 6.29 19.81 -2.96
C PRO A 131 6.48 19.72 -1.46
N LEU A 132 6.73 18.50 -0.96
CA LEU A 132 7.11 18.32 0.44
C LEU A 132 8.50 18.94 0.73
N PRO A 133 8.78 19.32 1.98
CA PRO A 133 10.12 19.70 2.43
C PRO A 133 11.15 18.62 2.10
N GLU A 134 12.42 18.98 1.98
CA GLU A 134 13.47 18.04 1.58
C GLU A 134 13.60 16.86 2.55
N THR A 135 13.47 17.10 3.85
CA THR A 135 13.52 16.09 4.90
C THR A 135 12.35 15.10 4.85
N ALA A 136 11.22 15.48 4.23
CA ALA A 136 10.05 14.64 4.04
C ALA A 136 10.10 13.78 2.77
N ARG A 137 11.11 13.99 1.91
CA ARG A 137 11.23 13.27 0.64
C ARG A 137 12.03 11.98 0.80
N PRO A 138 11.76 10.96 -0.03
CA PRO A 138 12.55 9.72 -0.01
C PRO A 138 14.05 9.97 -0.22
N THR A 139 14.86 9.45 0.70
CA THR A 139 16.33 9.51 0.65
C THR A 139 16.90 8.33 -0.15
N VAL A 140 16.18 7.20 -0.19
CA VAL A 140 16.52 6.01 -0.98
C VAL A 140 15.45 5.78 -2.04
N LYS A 141 15.85 5.83 -3.32
CA LYS A 141 14.97 5.71 -4.49
C LYS A 141 15.31 4.47 -5.29
N PHE A 142 14.28 3.75 -5.74
CA PHE A 142 14.45 2.56 -6.58
C PHE A 142 13.36 2.47 -7.66
N ALA A 143 13.51 1.54 -8.60
CA ALA A 143 12.54 1.33 -9.70
C ALA A 143 12.23 -0.16 -9.96
N GLY A 144 12.85 -1.08 -9.26
CA GLY A 144 12.71 -2.53 -9.45
C GLY A 144 12.29 -3.23 -8.16
N LYS A 145 13.13 -4.14 -7.71
CA LYS A 145 12.97 -4.90 -6.45
C LYS A 145 14.19 -4.70 -5.58
N GLY A 146 14.02 -4.81 -4.27
CA GLY A 146 15.09 -4.79 -3.30
C GLY A 146 14.76 -5.64 -2.09
N SER A 147 15.77 -5.81 -1.24
CA SER A 147 15.64 -6.49 0.03
C SER A 147 16.46 -5.75 1.07
N LEU A 148 15.95 -5.63 2.29
CA LEU A 148 16.59 -4.97 3.41
C LEU A 148 16.52 -5.89 4.63
N GLN A 149 17.63 -6.02 5.37
CA GLN A 149 17.66 -6.71 6.65
C GLN A 149 17.68 -5.68 7.77
N VAL A 150 16.70 -5.76 8.70
CA VAL A 150 16.65 -4.93 9.90
C VAL A 150 16.40 -5.83 11.11
N GLY A 151 17.37 -5.93 12.00
CA GLY A 151 17.33 -6.92 13.06
C GLY A 151 17.19 -8.35 12.50
N ALA A 152 16.23 -9.10 13.01
CA ALA A 152 15.92 -10.44 12.54
C ALA A 152 14.94 -10.46 11.35
N GLU A 153 14.40 -9.31 10.91
CA GLU A 153 13.41 -9.25 9.84
C GLU A 153 14.06 -9.05 8.47
N THR A 154 13.64 -9.86 7.50
CA THR A 154 13.96 -9.69 6.07
C THR A 154 12.78 -9.03 5.38
N ILE A 155 13.02 -7.87 4.78
CA ILE A 155 11.99 -7.03 4.17
C ILE A 155 12.25 -6.98 2.67
N ASP A 156 11.43 -7.70 1.91
CA ASP A 156 11.44 -7.62 0.46
C ASP A 156 10.48 -6.52 -0.01
N TYR A 157 10.88 -5.73 -0.99
CA TYR A 157 10.03 -4.69 -1.55
C TYR A 157 10.19 -4.60 -3.07
N GLY A 158 9.17 -4.10 -3.75
CA GLY A 158 9.26 -4.01 -5.21
C GLY A 158 8.19 -3.11 -5.81
N ALA A 159 8.53 -2.57 -6.99
CA ALA A 159 7.61 -1.76 -7.78
C ALA A 159 6.47 -2.61 -8.33
N LEU A 160 5.27 -2.03 -8.35
CA LEU A 160 4.08 -2.57 -8.98
C LEU A 160 3.81 -1.90 -10.33
N VAL A 161 3.00 -2.53 -11.16
CA VAL A 161 2.71 -2.04 -12.51
C VAL A 161 1.49 -1.13 -12.48
N LEU A 162 1.67 0.13 -12.05
CA LEU A 162 0.65 1.19 -12.13
C LEU A 162 -0.75 0.79 -11.60
N PRO A 163 -0.88 0.12 -10.43
CA PRO A 163 -2.19 -0.36 -9.97
C PRO A 163 -3.10 0.74 -9.49
N HIS A 164 -2.55 1.81 -8.93
CA HIS A 164 -3.24 2.92 -8.29
C HIS A 164 -2.60 4.25 -8.68
N THR A 165 -1.26 4.34 -8.60
CA THR A 165 -0.43 5.47 -9.05
C THR A 165 0.73 4.99 -9.93
N ASP A 166 1.60 5.92 -10.37
CA ASP A 166 2.85 5.59 -11.09
C ASP A 166 4.01 5.22 -10.15
N GLY A 167 3.81 5.25 -8.85
CA GLY A 167 4.85 5.04 -7.84
C GLY A 167 4.57 3.94 -6.82
N ASP A 168 3.58 3.08 -7.07
CA ASP A 168 3.18 2.05 -6.12
C ASP A 168 4.25 0.97 -5.93
N ILE A 169 4.43 0.59 -4.66
CA ILE A 169 5.27 -0.53 -4.25
C ILE A 169 4.54 -1.46 -3.30
N TYR A 170 5.00 -2.70 -3.21
CA TYR A 170 4.71 -3.57 -2.07
C TYR A 170 5.89 -3.64 -1.11
N VAL A 171 5.62 -3.95 0.16
CA VAL A 171 6.62 -4.26 1.20
C VAL A 171 6.21 -5.55 1.89
N HIS A 172 7.10 -6.55 1.89
CA HIS A 172 6.83 -7.87 2.43
C HIS A 172 7.79 -8.18 3.59
N PHE A 173 7.28 -8.18 4.81
CA PHE A 173 7.96 -8.65 6.01
C PHE A 173 7.93 -10.17 6.03
N ARG A 174 9.06 -10.79 5.65
CA ARG A 174 9.14 -12.24 5.37
C ARG A 174 8.94 -13.09 6.61
N ASN A 175 9.56 -12.70 7.73
CA ASN A 175 9.52 -13.48 8.95
C ASN A 175 8.17 -13.29 9.68
N ALA A 176 7.62 -12.09 9.66
CA ALA A 176 6.30 -11.79 10.18
C ALA A 176 5.16 -12.26 9.27
N ASN A 177 5.46 -12.59 8.01
CA ASN A 177 4.52 -12.94 6.95
C ASN A 177 3.41 -11.91 6.73
N VAL A 178 3.81 -10.62 6.64
CA VAL A 178 2.92 -9.48 6.41
C VAL A 178 3.28 -8.83 5.09
N LEU A 179 2.31 -8.75 4.16
CA LEU A 179 2.44 -8.12 2.85
C LEU A 179 1.65 -6.81 2.82
N VAL A 180 2.37 -5.69 2.82
CA VAL A 180 1.77 -4.35 2.71
C VAL A 180 1.69 -3.98 1.23
N VAL A 181 0.53 -3.60 0.77
CA VAL A 181 0.20 -3.48 -0.66
C VAL A 181 -0.27 -2.08 -1.07
N GLY A 182 -0.32 -1.14 -0.11
CA GLY A 182 -0.74 0.24 -0.38
C GLY A 182 -2.10 0.33 -1.06
N GLY A 183 -2.25 1.26 -2.00
CA GLY A 183 -3.47 1.47 -2.78
C GLY A 183 -3.75 0.43 -3.87
N ALA A 184 -2.81 -0.53 -4.08
CA ALA A 184 -2.97 -1.56 -5.10
C ALA A 184 -4.10 -2.55 -4.81
N VAL A 185 -4.49 -2.71 -3.55
CA VAL A 185 -5.59 -3.58 -3.10
C VAL A 185 -6.57 -2.76 -2.28
N THR A 186 -7.86 -3.04 -2.45
CA THR A 186 -8.92 -2.33 -1.72
C THR A 186 -9.88 -3.35 -1.11
N PRO A 187 -10.17 -3.27 0.20
CA PRO A 187 -11.19 -4.10 0.82
C PRO A 187 -12.55 -3.96 0.13
N PRO A 188 -13.39 -5.02 0.10
CA PRO A 188 -14.65 -5.01 -0.66
C PRO A 188 -15.66 -3.96 -0.17
N GLU A 189 -15.45 -3.40 1.02
CA GLU A 189 -16.30 -2.34 1.62
C GLU A 189 -15.98 -0.94 1.07
N LEU A 190 -14.86 -0.77 0.36
CA LEU A 190 -14.39 0.50 -0.22
C LEU A 190 -14.33 0.39 -1.74
N ASP A 191 -14.47 1.52 -2.44
CA ASP A 191 -14.25 1.56 -3.89
C ASP A 191 -12.74 1.58 -4.19
N PRO A 192 -12.27 0.82 -5.21
CA PRO A 192 -10.90 0.95 -5.66
C PRO A 192 -10.63 2.35 -6.20
N GLU A 193 -9.52 2.93 -5.82
CA GLU A 193 -9.08 4.20 -6.39
C GLU A 193 -8.11 3.95 -7.56
N LEU A 194 -8.35 4.63 -8.67
CA LEU A 194 -7.47 4.67 -9.84
C LEU A 194 -7.10 6.12 -10.09
N ASP A 195 -5.87 6.45 -9.75
CA ASP A 195 -5.34 7.79 -9.97
C ASP A 195 -4.85 7.95 -11.42
N TRP A 196 -5.81 8.03 -12.34
CA TRP A 196 -5.55 8.03 -13.77
C TRP A 196 -4.62 9.18 -14.23
N TYR A 197 -4.65 10.33 -13.55
CA TYR A 197 -3.76 11.46 -13.83
C TYR A 197 -2.34 11.24 -13.26
N GLY A 198 -2.19 10.37 -12.27
CA GLY A 198 -0.93 9.87 -11.72
C GLY A 198 -0.46 8.57 -12.37
N GLY A 199 -1.10 8.11 -13.44
CA GLY A 199 -0.68 6.93 -14.19
C GLY A 199 -1.35 5.62 -13.79
N GLY A 200 -2.16 5.60 -12.73
CA GLY A 200 -2.91 4.42 -12.29
C GLY A 200 -3.97 4.00 -13.31
N TRP A 201 -4.09 2.70 -13.58
CA TRP A 201 -5.08 2.17 -14.51
C TRP A 201 -5.45 0.72 -14.22
N LEU A 202 -6.63 0.32 -14.69
CA LEU A 202 -7.22 -0.96 -14.35
C LEU A 202 -6.40 -2.18 -14.83
N GLY A 203 -5.75 -2.10 -16.00
CA GLY A 203 -4.89 -3.17 -16.49
C GLY A 203 -3.60 -3.32 -15.68
N GLY A 204 -3.03 -2.21 -15.22
CA GLY A 204 -1.89 -2.22 -14.30
C GLY A 204 -2.26 -2.80 -12.94
N ARG A 205 -3.47 -2.47 -12.45
CA ARG A 205 -4.02 -3.07 -11.22
C ARG A 205 -4.16 -4.59 -11.36
N ALA A 206 -4.73 -5.09 -12.46
CA ALA A 206 -4.87 -6.52 -12.69
C ALA A 206 -3.51 -7.25 -12.65
N GLN A 207 -2.49 -6.75 -13.35
CA GLN A 207 -1.14 -7.32 -13.34
C GLN A 207 -0.48 -7.26 -11.97
N SER A 208 -0.70 -6.18 -11.23
CA SER A 208 -0.15 -6.00 -9.88
C SER A 208 -0.78 -6.98 -8.89
N LEU A 209 -2.08 -7.24 -8.99
CA LEU A 209 -2.78 -8.24 -8.18
C LEU A 209 -2.27 -9.66 -8.43
N ASP A 210 -1.95 -10.03 -9.67
CA ASP A 210 -1.29 -11.30 -10.00
C ASP A 210 0.07 -11.41 -9.31
N THR A 211 0.86 -10.33 -9.33
CA THR A 211 2.16 -10.28 -8.66
C THR A 211 2.02 -10.44 -7.15
N LEU A 212 1.10 -9.72 -6.51
CA LEU A 212 0.87 -9.77 -5.07
C LEU A 212 0.36 -11.15 -4.62
N LEU A 213 -0.54 -11.76 -5.40
CA LEU A 213 -1.05 -13.09 -5.11
C LEU A 213 0.04 -14.18 -5.17
N ALA A 214 1.02 -14.03 -6.08
CA ALA A 214 2.16 -14.93 -6.17
C ALA A 214 3.15 -14.80 -4.99
N LEU A 215 3.16 -13.64 -4.29
CA LEU A 215 4.00 -13.42 -3.11
C LEU A 215 3.37 -13.96 -1.82
N ALA A 216 2.04 -14.07 -1.77
CA ALA A 216 1.29 -14.46 -0.59
C ALA A 216 1.14 -15.99 -0.47
N ASP A 217 1.26 -16.51 0.74
CA ASP A 217 0.77 -17.84 1.13
C ASP A 217 -0.56 -17.75 1.91
N ASP A 218 -1.12 -18.88 2.31
CA ASP A 218 -2.43 -18.91 2.96
C ASP A 218 -2.46 -18.27 4.37
N ALA A 219 -1.28 -18.11 4.99
CA ALA A 219 -1.12 -17.46 6.29
C ALA A 219 -0.71 -15.99 6.17
N THR A 220 -0.45 -15.47 4.96
CA THR A 220 -0.01 -14.09 4.76
C THR A 220 -1.12 -13.11 5.14
N LEU A 221 -0.78 -12.16 6.03
CA LEU A 221 -1.63 -11.02 6.34
C LEU A 221 -1.40 -9.92 5.30
N ILE A 222 -2.44 -9.53 4.58
CA ILE A 222 -2.37 -8.50 3.53
C ILE A 222 -2.90 -7.19 4.07
N VAL A 223 -2.10 -6.12 3.98
CA VAL A 223 -2.41 -4.81 4.54
C VAL A 223 -2.54 -3.77 3.43
N PRO A 224 -3.77 -3.31 3.12
CA PRO A 224 -4.01 -2.22 2.19
C PRO A 224 -3.72 -0.85 2.82
N ALA A 225 -3.67 0.21 2.01
CA ALA A 225 -3.49 1.59 2.50
C ALA A 225 -4.60 2.04 3.45
N ALA A 226 -5.81 1.55 3.29
CA ALA A 226 -6.95 1.89 4.14
C ALA A 226 -7.87 0.69 4.39
N GLY A 227 -8.60 0.74 5.49
CA GLY A 227 -9.57 -0.28 5.87
C GLY A 227 -8.96 -1.50 6.56
N ARG A 228 -9.67 -2.62 6.54
CA ARG A 228 -9.23 -3.85 7.23
C ARG A 228 -8.17 -4.62 6.45
N THR A 229 -7.47 -5.47 7.14
CA THR A 229 -6.56 -6.46 6.54
C THR A 229 -7.34 -7.54 5.78
N LEU A 230 -6.66 -8.17 4.83
CA LEU A 230 -7.21 -9.19 3.95
C LEU A 230 -6.43 -10.50 4.06
N THR A 231 -7.10 -11.59 3.71
CA THR A 231 -6.51 -12.91 3.49
C THR A 231 -6.11 -13.07 2.02
N LYS A 232 -5.29 -14.08 1.72
CA LYS A 232 -4.98 -14.46 0.34
C LYS A 232 -6.22 -14.83 -0.48
N ALA A 233 -7.22 -15.47 0.14
CA ALA A 233 -8.47 -15.83 -0.53
C ALA A 233 -9.25 -14.57 -0.97
N GLU A 234 -9.28 -13.54 -0.12
CA GLU A 234 -9.90 -12.26 -0.45
C GLU A 234 -9.10 -11.50 -1.52
N LEU A 235 -7.76 -11.55 -1.48
CA LEU A 235 -6.91 -11.01 -2.54
C LEU A 235 -7.17 -11.73 -3.88
N SER A 236 -7.36 -13.07 -3.86
CA SER A 236 -7.72 -13.83 -5.07
C SER A 236 -9.07 -13.39 -5.64
N THR A 237 -10.06 -13.16 -4.77
CA THR A 237 -11.37 -12.65 -5.18
C THR A 237 -11.28 -11.26 -5.80
N GLU A 238 -10.50 -10.35 -5.19
CA GLU A 238 -10.26 -9.00 -5.73
C GLU A 238 -9.55 -9.06 -7.08
N ARG A 239 -8.57 -9.97 -7.24
CA ARG A 239 -7.86 -10.19 -8.49
C ARG A 239 -8.82 -10.68 -9.59
N ASP A 240 -9.65 -11.69 -9.31
CA ASP A 240 -10.58 -12.27 -10.28
C ASP A 240 -11.63 -11.22 -10.73
N MET A 241 -12.19 -10.48 -9.77
CA MET A 241 -13.11 -9.37 -10.04
C MET A 241 -12.44 -8.29 -10.90
N THR A 242 -11.21 -7.90 -10.60
CA THR A 242 -10.49 -6.87 -11.36
C THR A 242 -10.19 -7.32 -12.78
N HIS A 243 -9.78 -8.58 -13.00
CA HIS A 243 -9.59 -9.15 -14.34
C HIS A 243 -10.89 -9.18 -15.15
N GLU A 244 -11.99 -9.64 -14.54
CA GLU A 244 -13.30 -9.63 -15.21
C GLU A 244 -13.71 -8.21 -15.61
N LEU A 245 -13.62 -7.27 -14.67
CA LEU A 245 -13.93 -5.87 -14.91
C LEU A 245 -13.06 -5.27 -16.02
N TYR A 246 -11.74 -5.53 -16.00
CA TYR A 246 -10.83 -5.08 -17.05
C TYR A 246 -11.23 -5.60 -18.44
N GLN A 247 -11.58 -6.87 -18.57
CA GLN A 247 -12.04 -7.44 -19.84
C GLN A 247 -13.36 -6.79 -20.30
N ARG A 248 -14.30 -6.59 -19.37
CA ARG A 248 -15.61 -5.99 -19.63
C ARG A 248 -15.48 -4.55 -20.12
N LEU A 249 -14.73 -3.70 -19.39
CA LEU A 249 -14.52 -2.30 -19.78
C LEU A 249 -13.70 -2.15 -21.05
N ASN A 250 -12.73 -3.05 -21.29
CA ASN A 250 -11.96 -3.09 -22.52
C ASN A 250 -12.84 -3.35 -23.76
N LYS A 251 -13.78 -4.29 -23.66
CA LYS A 251 -14.75 -4.55 -24.71
C LYS A 251 -15.63 -3.32 -24.99
N LEU A 252 -16.10 -2.65 -23.94
CA LEU A 252 -16.95 -1.47 -24.05
C LEU A 252 -16.20 -0.28 -24.68
N ILE A 253 -14.97 0.01 -24.26
CA ILE A 253 -14.20 1.14 -24.82
C ILE A 253 -13.87 0.92 -26.29
N ARG A 254 -13.59 -0.33 -26.71
CA ARG A 254 -13.36 -0.68 -28.12
C ARG A 254 -14.61 -0.53 -28.99
N SER A 255 -15.82 -0.63 -28.42
CA SER A 255 -17.07 -0.33 -29.12
C SER A 255 -17.43 1.17 -29.12
N GLY A 256 -16.56 2.04 -28.60
CA GLY A 256 -16.76 3.48 -28.53
C GLY A 256 -17.60 3.95 -27.34
N CYS A 257 -17.81 3.07 -26.34
CA CYS A 257 -18.58 3.38 -25.15
C CYS A 257 -17.82 4.36 -24.24
N SER A 258 -18.48 5.46 -23.84
CA SER A 258 -17.96 6.42 -22.86
C SER A 258 -18.12 5.91 -21.43
N ALA A 259 -17.58 6.62 -20.44
CA ALA A 259 -17.80 6.29 -19.02
C ALA A 259 -19.29 6.27 -18.63
N THR A 260 -20.09 7.18 -19.15
CA THR A 260 -21.56 7.20 -18.96
C THR A 260 -22.23 5.98 -19.58
N CYS A 261 -21.87 5.68 -20.85
CA CYS A 261 -22.35 4.47 -21.50
C CYS A 261 -21.98 3.19 -20.74
N MET A 262 -20.77 3.10 -20.14
CA MET A 262 -20.38 1.96 -19.32
C MET A 262 -21.30 1.78 -18.10
N ALA A 263 -21.77 2.88 -17.50
CA ALA A 263 -22.72 2.84 -16.41
C ALA A 263 -24.10 2.34 -16.87
N ASP A 264 -24.59 2.86 -18.03
CA ASP A 264 -25.87 2.48 -18.63
C ASP A 264 -25.89 0.99 -19.06
N GLU A 265 -24.75 0.46 -19.49
CA GLU A 265 -24.55 -0.95 -19.84
C GLU A 265 -24.39 -1.87 -18.63
N GLY A 266 -24.51 -1.35 -17.40
CA GLY A 266 -24.38 -2.14 -16.16
C GLY A 266 -22.98 -2.74 -15.97
N ALA A 267 -21.91 -2.04 -16.37
CA ALA A 267 -20.54 -2.58 -16.39
C ALA A 267 -20.05 -3.10 -15.04
N LEU A 268 -20.60 -2.63 -13.93
CA LEU A 268 -20.23 -3.02 -12.56
C LEU A 268 -21.15 -4.10 -11.96
N GLU A 269 -22.20 -4.51 -12.67
CA GLU A 269 -23.17 -5.46 -12.14
C GLU A 269 -22.58 -6.88 -12.03
N GLY A 270 -22.98 -7.60 -10.98
CA GLY A 270 -22.58 -9.00 -10.76
C GLY A 270 -21.14 -9.21 -10.30
N LEU A 271 -20.38 -8.16 -10.01
CA LEU A 271 -18.96 -8.24 -9.61
C LEU A 271 -18.75 -8.55 -8.10
N GLY A 272 -19.81 -8.81 -7.34
CA GLY A 272 -19.69 -9.15 -5.92
C GLY A 272 -19.26 -8.01 -5.00
N ARG A 273 -19.18 -6.78 -5.50
CA ARG A 273 -18.80 -5.58 -4.75
C ARG A 273 -19.99 -4.59 -4.69
N ARG A 274 -20.16 -3.95 -3.53
CA ARG A 274 -21.07 -2.82 -3.39
C ARG A 274 -20.29 -1.54 -3.66
N TRP A 275 -20.62 -0.87 -4.76
CA TRP A 275 -20.02 0.39 -5.17
C TRP A 275 -20.64 1.57 -4.41
N GLN A 276 -19.80 2.47 -3.87
CA GLN A 276 -20.23 3.69 -3.18
C GLN A 276 -20.41 4.85 -4.16
N ASP A 277 -19.44 5.02 -5.08
CA ASP A 277 -19.49 6.01 -6.17
C ASP A 277 -19.12 5.36 -7.51
N PRO A 278 -20.05 4.61 -8.12
CA PRO A 278 -19.80 3.89 -9.38
C PRO A 278 -19.44 4.82 -10.54
N GLN A 279 -19.99 6.05 -10.56
CA GLN A 279 -19.71 7.00 -11.65
C GLN A 279 -18.28 7.53 -11.58
N ARG A 280 -17.80 7.91 -10.40
CA ARG A 280 -16.41 8.33 -10.19
C ARG A 280 -15.44 7.22 -10.57
N PHE A 281 -15.71 6.00 -10.13
CA PHE A 281 -14.87 4.85 -10.45
C PHE A 281 -14.81 4.58 -11.96
N LEU A 282 -15.98 4.50 -12.64
CA LEU A 282 -16.04 4.27 -14.09
C LEU A 282 -15.37 5.38 -14.89
N TYR A 283 -15.49 6.64 -14.45
CA TYR A 283 -14.79 7.75 -15.07
C TYR A 283 -13.26 7.60 -14.96
N ALA A 284 -12.74 7.29 -13.77
CA ALA A 284 -11.32 7.06 -13.57
C ALA A 284 -10.81 5.86 -14.37
N ALA A 285 -11.54 4.74 -14.37
CA ALA A 285 -11.22 3.55 -15.14
C ALA A 285 -11.22 3.83 -16.66
N TYR A 286 -12.22 4.56 -17.16
CA TYR A 286 -12.29 4.98 -18.56
C TYR A 286 -11.08 5.85 -18.95
N LYS A 287 -10.75 6.85 -18.14
CA LYS A 287 -9.61 7.76 -18.39
C LYS A 287 -8.29 7.00 -18.41
N GLY A 288 -8.08 6.10 -17.46
CA GLY A 288 -6.89 5.25 -17.40
C GLY A 288 -6.79 4.30 -18.60
N LEU A 289 -7.88 3.63 -18.98
CA LEU A 289 -7.94 2.79 -20.16
C LEU A 289 -7.67 3.58 -21.45
N TRP A 290 -8.25 4.77 -21.57
CA TRP A 290 -8.02 5.63 -22.76
C TRP A 290 -6.56 6.07 -22.86
N ALA A 291 -5.91 6.44 -21.74
CA ALA A 291 -4.50 6.82 -21.73
C ALA A 291 -3.56 5.66 -22.13
N HIS A 292 -4.01 4.41 -21.93
CA HIS A 292 -3.29 3.19 -22.30
C HIS A 292 -3.87 2.50 -23.56
N HIS A 293 -4.63 3.24 -24.38
CA HIS A 293 -5.36 2.71 -25.53
C HIS A 293 -4.47 1.95 -26.52
N TYR A 294 -3.28 2.44 -26.81
CA TYR A 294 -2.31 1.75 -27.69
C TYR A 294 -1.88 0.37 -27.16
N ASN A 295 -1.96 0.13 -25.84
CA ASN A 295 -1.72 -1.18 -25.23
C ASN A 295 -2.91 -2.13 -25.45
N LEU A 296 -4.09 -1.58 -25.79
CA LEU A 296 -5.32 -2.32 -26.00
C LEU A 296 -5.54 -2.71 -27.48
N ALA A 297 -4.90 -1.98 -28.39
CA ALA A 297 -5.00 -2.15 -29.82
C ALA A 297 -3.64 -1.86 -30.48
N PRO A 298 -2.63 -2.75 -30.28
CA PRO A 298 -1.29 -2.54 -30.83
C PRO A 298 -1.24 -2.45 -32.36
N ASP A 299 -2.28 -2.89 -33.05
CA ASP A 299 -2.34 -2.99 -34.51
C ASP A 299 -3.04 -1.78 -35.18
N ILE A 300 -3.32 -0.71 -34.48
CA ILE A 300 -3.97 0.51 -35.01
C ILE A 300 -2.95 1.64 -35.22
N LEU A 301 -1.74 1.34 -35.60
CA LEU A 301 -0.76 2.32 -36.08
C LEU A 301 -0.52 2.14 -37.56
#